data_9c69bdb043c02090948671af2d9d7800
#
_entry.id   9c69bdb043c02090948671af2d9d7800
#
_cell.length_a   1.000
_cell.length_b   1.000
_cell.length_c   1.000
_cell.angle_alpha   90.00
_cell.angle_beta   90.00
_cell.angle_gamma   90.00
#
_symmetry.space_group_name_H-M   'P 1'
#
loop_
_entity.id
_entity.type
_entity.pdbx_description
1 polymer ?
#
loop_
_entity_poly.entity_id
_entity_poly.type
_entity_poly.pdbx_seq_one_letter_code
_entity_poly.pdbx_strand_id
1 'polypeptide(L)'
;PATQVITDEMARAAANVTGANRLLIGLGWSLVILIYWLKRREKLDLRGEMNLEISMLIIATAIMGLIVVFQQVSIILAVVLIGVYLAYLWISSTGESEEPELIGVALVIGSLPVARRRATVVLMFLYAAAVILLAAEPFVHGLVETGAEFGIDEFILIQWIAPLASESPEIIIAVLFTLRSNPQAGLTTLVSSEVNQLTLLVGSITVVFSISAGEVMSFPLDDRQSIEFLLTAAVSAFAIILIAPRVLGARVGLVLLGLFIVHLFFSDPGQRLIFSYIYFGLAIFLIVVDRGRIRQLIPRRL
;
A
#
# COMPACT_ATOMS: atom_id res chain seq x y z
N PRO A 1 19.36 14.02 -21.72
CA PRO A 1 20.09 14.21 -20.47
C PRO A 1 19.15 14.51 -19.30
N ALA A 2 18.50 15.70 -19.20
CA ALA A 2 17.62 16.02 -18.06
C ALA A 2 16.35 15.16 -18.03
N THR A 3 15.69 14.99 -19.16
CA THR A 3 14.47 14.16 -19.27
C THR A 3 14.73 12.70 -18.87
N GLN A 4 15.90 12.15 -19.19
CA GLN A 4 16.24 10.78 -18.84
C GLN A 4 16.44 10.61 -17.32
N VAL A 5 17.10 11.55 -16.66
CA VAL A 5 17.26 11.55 -15.20
C VAL A 5 15.89 11.58 -14.50
N ILE A 6 14.97 12.44 -14.97
CA ILE A 6 13.61 12.52 -14.44
C ILE A 6 12.87 11.19 -14.63
N THR A 7 13.02 10.55 -15.80
CA THR A 7 12.38 9.25 -16.07
C THR A 7 12.91 8.16 -15.14
N ASP A 8 14.22 8.12 -14.90
CA ASP A 8 14.86 7.13 -14.01
C ASP A 8 14.41 7.32 -12.54
N GLU A 9 14.31 8.57 -12.07
CA GLU A 9 13.79 8.86 -10.72
C GLU A 9 12.32 8.44 -10.56
N MET A 10 11.48 8.72 -11.56
CA MET A 10 10.08 8.29 -11.52
C MET A 10 9.94 6.78 -11.63
N ALA A 11 10.84 6.09 -12.35
CA ALA A 11 10.91 4.64 -12.39
C ALA A 11 11.22 4.04 -11.01
N ARG A 12 12.14 4.66 -10.26
CA ARG A 12 12.43 4.27 -8.86
C ARG A 12 11.22 4.48 -7.96
N ALA A 13 10.52 5.62 -8.10
CA ALA A 13 9.30 5.88 -7.34
C ALA A 13 8.21 4.84 -7.66
N ALA A 14 8.00 4.48 -8.91
CA ALA A 14 7.06 3.45 -9.33
C ALA A 14 7.43 2.06 -8.77
N ALA A 15 8.72 1.70 -8.78
CA ALA A 15 9.23 0.45 -8.20
C ALA A 15 8.99 0.41 -6.68
N ASN A 16 9.24 1.51 -5.97
CA ASN A 16 9.01 1.61 -4.54
C ASN A 16 7.53 1.44 -4.20
N VAL A 17 6.62 2.18 -4.86
CA VAL A 17 5.18 2.10 -4.59
C VAL A 17 4.62 0.70 -4.85
N THR A 18 5.02 0.06 -5.95
CA THR A 18 4.58 -1.31 -6.28
C THR A 18 5.13 -2.33 -5.31
N GLY A 19 6.39 -2.19 -4.86
CA GLY A 19 7.01 -3.02 -3.84
C GLY A 19 6.34 -2.85 -2.47
N ALA A 20 6.10 -1.61 -2.05
CA ALA A 20 5.47 -1.25 -0.78
C ALA A 20 4.07 -1.89 -0.65
N ASN A 21 3.23 -1.79 -1.67
CA ASN A 21 1.92 -2.43 -1.66
C ASN A 21 1.98 -3.95 -1.45
N ARG A 22 2.86 -4.62 -2.20
CA ARG A 22 3.02 -6.07 -2.05
C ARG A 22 3.59 -6.46 -0.70
N LEU A 23 4.46 -5.63 -0.12
CA LEU A 23 4.99 -5.82 1.23
C LEU A 23 3.89 -5.69 2.29
N LEU A 24 3.05 -4.65 2.20
CA LEU A 24 1.94 -4.44 3.13
C LEU A 24 0.94 -5.61 3.09
N ILE A 25 0.54 -6.07 1.91
CA ILE A 25 -0.35 -7.23 1.75
C ILE A 25 0.33 -8.51 2.24
N GLY A 26 1.51 -8.80 1.71
CA GLY A 26 2.18 -10.07 1.94
C GLY A 26 2.71 -10.24 3.36
N LEU A 27 3.39 -9.24 3.88
CA LEU A 27 3.96 -9.25 5.22
C LEU A 27 3.02 -8.61 6.24
N GLY A 28 2.56 -7.38 6.00
CA GLY A 28 1.80 -6.59 6.96
C GLY A 28 0.48 -7.25 7.36
N TRP A 29 -0.41 -7.56 6.41
CA TRP A 29 -1.68 -8.21 6.70
C TRP A 29 -1.47 -9.59 7.32
N SER A 30 -0.48 -10.34 6.83
CA SER A 30 -0.15 -11.65 7.38
C SER A 30 0.27 -11.59 8.83
N LEU A 31 1.11 -10.63 9.21
CA LEU A 31 1.54 -10.43 10.60
C LEU A 31 0.35 -10.14 11.51
N VAL A 32 -0.55 -9.23 11.13
CA VAL A 32 -1.75 -8.93 11.91
C VAL A 32 -2.60 -10.17 12.13
N ILE A 33 -2.92 -10.91 11.05
CA ILE A 33 -3.77 -12.10 11.10
C ILE A 33 -3.11 -13.22 11.93
N LEU A 34 -1.82 -13.48 11.72
CA LEU A 34 -1.10 -14.57 12.38
C LEU A 34 -0.83 -14.26 13.85
N ILE A 35 -0.42 -13.04 14.21
CA ILE A 35 -0.19 -12.62 15.59
C ILE A 35 -1.51 -12.71 16.39
N TYR A 36 -2.60 -12.21 15.82
CA TYR A 36 -3.91 -12.31 16.47
C TYR A 36 -4.30 -13.78 16.71
N TRP A 37 -4.17 -14.63 15.67
CA TRP A 37 -4.47 -16.06 15.81
C TRP A 37 -3.56 -16.75 16.80
N LEU A 38 -2.27 -16.47 16.82
CA LEU A 38 -1.33 -17.07 17.79
C LEU A 38 -1.69 -16.69 19.22
N LYS A 39 -2.11 -15.45 19.44
CA LYS A 39 -2.45 -14.93 20.76
C LYS A 39 -3.81 -15.41 21.28
N ARG A 40 -4.83 -15.43 20.42
CA ARG A 40 -6.22 -15.73 20.79
C ARG A 40 -6.69 -17.12 20.38
N ARG A 41 -6.04 -17.75 19.40
CA ARG A 41 -6.48 -18.99 18.78
C ARG A 41 -7.85 -18.92 18.12
N GLU A 42 -8.29 -17.70 17.79
CA GLU A 42 -9.59 -17.38 17.20
C GLU A 42 -9.40 -16.79 15.80
N LYS A 43 -10.48 -16.78 15.01
CA LYS A 43 -10.50 -16.10 13.71
C LYS A 43 -10.71 -14.60 13.94
N LEU A 44 -10.00 -13.78 13.18
CA LEU A 44 -10.20 -12.35 13.16
C LEU A 44 -11.52 -12.04 12.43
N ASP A 45 -12.45 -11.37 13.12
CA ASP A 45 -13.73 -10.95 12.56
C ASP A 45 -13.66 -9.47 12.15
N LEU A 46 -13.92 -9.22 10.87
CA LEU A 46 -13.92 -7.90 10.24
C LEU A 46 -15.31 -7.51 9.72
N ARG A 47 -16.36 -8.24 10.11
CA ARG A 47 -17.72 -7.95 9.62
C ARG A 47 -18.21 -6.62 10.16
N GLY A 48 -18.61 -5.73 9.25
CA GLY A 48 -18.99 -4.37 9.58
C GLY A 48 -17.86 -3.35 9.49
N GLU A 49 -16.61 -3.84 9.54
CA GLU A 49 -15.40 -3.02 9.50
C GLU A 49 -14.84 -2.86 8.08
N MET A 50 -14.05 -1.82 7.85
CA MET A 50 -13.23 -1.62 6.65
C MET A 50 -14.01 -1.60 5.32
N ASN A 51 -15.30 -1.24 5.33
CA ASN A 51 -16.10 -1.22 4.10
C ASN A 51 -15.61 -0.13 3.13
N LEU A 52 -15.27 1.04 3.67
CA LEU A 52 -14.77 2.17 2.89
C LEU A 52 -13.40 1.84 2.28
N GLU A 53 -12.46 1.37 3.11
CA GLU A 53 -11.09 1.05 2.72
C GLU A 53 -11.07 0.00 1.62
N ILE A 54 -11.81 -1.09 1.78
CA ILE A 54 -11.87 -2.15 0.77
C ILE A 54 -12.55 -1.67 -0.51
N SER A 55 -13.58 -0.83 -0.42
CA SER A 55 -14.21 -0.26 -1.62
C SER A 55 -13.25 0.62 -2.40
N MET A 56 -12.50 1.47 -1.70
CA MET A 56 -11.47 2.32 -2.31
C MET A 56 -10.32 1.50 -2.87
N LEU A 57 -9.90 0.44 -2.17
CA LEU A 57 -8.88 -0.47 -2.65
C LEU A 57 -9.31 -1.23 -3.92
N ILE A 58 -10.59 -1.64 -4.02
CA ILE A 58 -11.15 -2.24 -5.25
C ILE A 58 -11.06 -1.25 -6.41
N ILE A 59 -11.48 0.00 -6.20
CA ILE A 59 -11.44 1.05 -7.22
C ILE A 59 -10.00 1.31 -7.66
N ALA A 60 -9.08 1.48 -6.70
CA ALA A 60 -7.67 1.69 -6.97
C ALA A 60 -7.05 0.53 -7.76
N THR A 61 -7.34 -0.72 -7.35
CA THR A 61 -6.86 -1.93 -8.03
C THR A 61 -7.40 -2.02 -9.47
N ALA A 62 -8.66 -1.66 -9.70
CA ALA A 62 -9.22 -1.62 -11.04
C ALA A 62 -8.54 -0.56 -11.94
N ILE A 63 -8.25 0.62 -11.38
CA ILE A 63 -7.52 1.68 -12.12
C ILE A 63 -6.08 1.25 -12.40
N MET A 64 -5.42 0.53 -11.48
CA MET A 64 -4.10 -0.07 -11.73
C MET A 64 -4.14 -1.02 -12.95
N GLY A 65 -5.20 -1.82 -13.08
CA GLY A 65 -5.43 -2.65 -14.27
C GLY A 65 -5.52 -1.81 -15.55
N LEU A 66 -6.20 -0.65 -15.52
CA LEU A 66 -6.26 0.26 -16.67
C LEU A 66 -4.90 0.87 -17.01
N ILE A 67 -4.09 1.23 -16.02
CA ILE A 67 -2.73 1.73 -16.21
C ILE A 67 -1.90 0.70 -16.99
N VAL A 68 -1.99 -0.57 -16.63
CA VAL A 68 -1.29 -1.65 -17.34
C VAL A 68 -1.77 -1.79 -18.79
N VAL A 69 -3.08 -1.71 -19.04
CA VAL A 69 -3.66 -1.80 -20.38
C VAL A 69 -3.17 -0.66 -21.28
N PHE A 70 -3.08 0.56 -20.73
CA PHE A 70 -2.63 1.74 -21.49
C PHE A 70 -1.11 1.90 -21.50
N GLN A 71 -0.37 1.10 -20.73
CA GLN A 71 1.09 1.16 -20.57
C GLN A 71 1.59 2.57 -20.18
N GLN A 72 0.76 3.31 -19.46
CA GLN A 72 1.10 4.65 -18.96
C GLN A 72 0.18 5.07 -17.82
N VAL A 73 0.69 5.89 -16.92
CA VAL A 73 -0.13 6.65 -16.00
C VAL A 73 -0.50 7.97 -16.69
N SER A 74 -1.65 7.99 -17.37
CA SER A 74 -2.10 9.21 -18.05
C SER A 74 -2.47 10.29 -17.03
N ILE A 75 -2.39 11.56 -17.45
CA ILE A 75 -2.77 12.68 -16.59
C ILE A 75 -4.23 12.58 -16.13
N ILE A 76 -5.11 12.02 -16.96
CA ILE A 76 -6.52 11.78 -16.60
C ILE A 76 -6.61 10.75 -15.48
N LEU A 77 -5.90 9.62 -15.61
CA LEU A 77 -5.87 8.59 -14.57
C LEU A 77 -5.22 9.12 -13.28
N ALA A 78 -4.18 9.94 -13.39
CA ALA A 78 -3.56 10.61 -12.23
C ALA A 78 -4.55 11.49 -11.47
N VAL A 79 -5.30 12.32 -12.18
CA VAL A 79 -6.34 13.19 -11.58
C VAL A 79 -7.45 12.35 -10.95
N VAL A 80 -7.89 11.27 -11.61
CA VAL A 80 -8.91 10.35 -11.06
C VAL A 80 -8.39 9.68 -9.79
N LEU A 81 -7.15 9.17 -9.79
CA LEU A 81 -6.54 8.53 -8.62
C LEU A 81 -6.44 9.49 -7.44
N ILE A 82 -5.95 10.70 -7.65
CA ILE A 82 -5.89 11.74 -6.61
C ILE A 82 -7.31 12.09 -6.14
N GLY A 83 -8.28 12.19 -7.05
CA GLY A 83 -9.69 12.42 -6.72
C GLY A 83 -10.30 11.31 -5.87
N VAL A 84 -9.99 10.04 -6.15
CA VAL A 84 -10.38 8.87 -5.34
C VAL A 84 -9.82 8.99 -3.93
N TYR A 85 -8.56 9.39 -3.78
CA TYR A 85 -7.96 9.58 -2.46
C TYR A 85 -8.59 10.72 -1.68
N LEU A 86 -8.83 11.86 -2.34
CA LEU A 86 -9.51 12.99 -1.70
C LEU A 86 -10.94 12.64 -1.28
N ALA A 87 -11.67 11.88 -2.11
CA ALA A 87 -12.98 11.36 -1.75
C ALA A 87 -12.91 10.39 -0.55
N TYR A 88 -11.90 9.51 -0.52
CA TYR A 88 -11.64 8.65 0.63
C TYR A 88 -11.43 9.45 1.91
N LEU A 89 -10.55 10.45 1.88
CA LEU A 89 -10.30 11.33 3.04
C LEU A 89 -11.56 12.07 3.49
N TRP A 90 -12.33 12.60 2.53
CA TRP A 90 -13.55 13.31 2.84
C TRP A 90 -14.60 12.42 3.50
N ILE A 91 -14.86 11.23 2.94
CA ILE A 91 -15.83 10.28 3.50
C ILE A 91 -15.34 9.80 4.88
N SER A 92 -14.05 9.45 5.01
CA SER A 92 -13.45 9.02 6.28
C SER A 92 -13.55 10.09 7.37
N SER A 93 -13.41 11.37 6.99
CA SER A 93 -13.49 12.50 7.94
C SER A 93 -14.90 12.83 8.39
N THR A 94 -15.93 12.41 7.64
CA THR A 94 -17.36 12.67 7.95
C THR A 94 -18.03 11.50 8.67
N GLY A 95 -17.37 10.33 8.73
CA GLY A 95 -17.86 9.17 9.46
C GLY A 95 -17.84 9.38 10.99
N GLU A 96 -18.70 8.65 11.70
CA GLU A 96 -18.62 8.56 13.17
C GLU A 96 -17.29 7.89 13.52
N SER A 97 -16.35 8.68 14.04
CA SER A 97 -15.09 8.15 14.59
C SER A 97 -15.27 7.92 16.08
N GLU A 98 -15.07 6.69 16.52
CA GLU A 98 -14.82 6.46 17.95
C GLU A 98 -13.60 7.28 18.37
N GLU A 99 -13.70 7.98 19.50
CA GLU A 99 -12.54 8.72 20.03
C GLU A 99 -11.39 7.73 20.27
N PRO A 100 -10.23 7.92 19.60
CA PRO A 100 -9.13 6.98 19.76
C PRO A 100 -8.64 7.00 21.21
N GLU A 101 -8.41 5.83 21.80
CA GLU A 101 -7.71 5.73 23.08
C GLU A 101 -6.28 6.30 22.92
N LEU A 102 -6.10 7.52 23.38
CA LEU A 102 -4.79 8.18 23.35
C LEU A 102 -3.88 7.55 24.41
N ILE A 103 -2.68 7.13 24.01
CA ILE A 103 -1.72 6.45 24.89
C ILE A 103 -0.34 7.11 24.75
N GLY A 104 0.41 7.16 25.84
CA GLY A 104 1.79 7.66 25.85
C GLY A 104 1.87 9.15 25.47
N VAL A 105 2.73 9.48 24.50
CA VAL A 105 2.93 10.86 24.04
C VAL A 105 1.66 11.46 23.46
N ALA A 106 0.85 10.67 22.75
CA ALA A 106 -0.42 11.13 22.19
C ALA A 106 -1.41 11.59 23.28
N LEU A 107 -1.45 10.91 24.45
CA LEU A 107 -2.26 11.33 25.59
C LEU A 107 -1.80 12.67 26.15
N VAL A 108 -0.47 12.88 26.27
CA VAL A 108 0.10 14.14 26.77
C VAL A 108 -0.25 15.28 25.80
N ILE A 109 -0.09 15.08 24.50
CA ILE A 109 -0.45 16.08 23.48
C ILE A 109 -1.96 16.32 23.47
N GLY A 110 -2.77 15.25 23.58
CA GLY A 110 -4.23 15.32 23.62
C GLY A 110 -4.77 16.12 24.80
N SER A 111 -4.08 16.09 25.96
CA SER A 111 -4.44 16.85 27.17
C SER A 111 -4.10 18.34 27.10
N LEU A 112 -3.35 18.79 26.10
CA LEU A 112 -3.00 20.22 25.94
C LEU A 112 -4.24 21.06 25.55
N PRO A 113 -4.26 22.36 25.91
CA PRO A 113 -5.25 23.30 25.41
C PRO A 113 -5.29 23.27 23.88
N VAL A 114 -6.47 23.44 23.27
CA VAL A 114 -6.71 23.26 21.82
C VAL A 114 -5.68 23.99 20.95
N ALA A 115 -5.35 25.25 21.27
CA ALA A 115 -4.38 26.03 20.50
C ALA A 115 -2.97 25.43 20.57
N ARG A 116 -2.51 25.04 21.76
CA ARG A 116 -1.19 24.40 21.94
C ARG A 116 -1.15 23.02 21.30
N ARG A 117 -2.21 22.23 21.45
CA ARG A 117 -2.32 20.91 20.81
C ARG A 117 -2.19 21.01 19.28
N ARG A 118 -2.95 21.94 18.66
CA ARG A 118 -2.86 22.16 17.20
C ARG A 118 -1.48 22.64 16.79
N ALA A 119 -0.88 23.60 17.51
CA ALA A 119 0.47 24.05 17.21
C ALA A 119 1.50 22.94 17.33
N THR A 120 1.44 22.12 18.38
CA THR A 120 2.35 20.98 18.56
C THR A 120 2.22 19.99 17.40
N VAL A 121 0.99 19.63 17.02
CA VAL A 121 0.74 18.69 15.90
C VAL A 121 1.29 19.26 14.59
N VAL A 122 1.00 20.54 14.29
CA VAL A 122 1.51 21.19 13.06
C VAL A 122 3.05 21.24 13.06
N LEU A 123 3.68 21.60 14.18
CA LEU A 123 5.14 21.60 14.28
C LEU A 123 5.75 20.21 14.10
N MET A 124 5.12 19.18 14.66
CA MET A 124 5.56 17.79 14.45
C MET A 124 5.44 17.36 12.98
N PHE A 125 4.36 17.73 12.30
CA PHE A 125 4.21 17.47 10.87
C PHE A 125 5.27 18.21 10.03
N LEU A 126 5.50 19.48 10.30
CA LEU A 126 6.53 20.27 9.60
C LEU A 126 7.93 19.69 9.84
N TYR A 127 8.22 19.30 11.09
CA TYR A 127 9.50 18.66 11.43
C TYR A 127 9.66 17.33 10.69
N ALA A 128 8.63 16.46 10.71
CA ALA A 128 8.67 15.18 10.01
C ALA A 128 8.86 15.38 8.50
N ALA A 129 8.10 16.33 7.89
CA ALA A 129 8.24 16.65 6.48
C ALA A 129 9.66 17.13 6.14
N ALA A 130 10.22 18.02 6.96
CA ALA A 130 11.59 18.52 6.75
C ALA A 130 12.63 17.37 6.85
N VAL A 131 12.50 16.51 7.86
CA VAL A 131 13.40 15.35 8.02
C VAL A 131 13.30 14.41 6.82
N ILE A 132 12.09 14.09 6.35
CA ILE A 132 11.88 13.21 5.19
C ILE A 132 12.51 13.83 3.94
N LEU A 133 12.25 15.12 3.66
CA LEU A 133 12.81 15.79 2.49
C LEU A 133 14.34 15.84 2.51
N LEU A 134 14.95 16.07 3.68
CA LEU A 134 16.40 16.13 3.83
C LEU A 134 17.05 14.74 3.81
N ALA A 135 16.34 13.70 4.25
CA ALA A 135 16.87 12.34 4.34
C ALA A 135 16.63 11.51 3.08
N ALA A 136 15.64 11.85 2.25
CA ALA A 136 15.23 11.02 1.12
C ALA A 136 16.37 10.77 0.12
N GLU A 137 17.04 11.83 -0.33
CA GLU A 137 18.14 11.72 -1.31
C GLU A 137 19.35 10.98 -0.74
N PRO A 138 19.91 11.33 0.45
CA PRO A 138 20.98 10.57 1.07
C PRO A 138 20.62 9.09 1.32
N PHE A 139 19.38 8.81 1.69
CA PHE A 139 18.91 7.43 1.91
C PHE A 139 18.96 6.61 0.63
N VAL A 140 18.38 7.13 -0.47
CA VAL A 140 18.39 6.43 -1.77
C VAL A 140 19.82 6.23 -2.27
N HIS A 141 20.67 7.25 -2.17
CA HIS A 141 22.07 7.17 -2.56
C HIS A 141 22.82 6.10 -1.77
N GLY A 142 22.72 6.13 -0.44
CA GLY A 142 23.36 5.14 0.43
C GLY A 142 22.86 3.72 0.19
N LEU A 143 21.56 3.57 -0.15
CA LEU A 143 20.97 2.27 -0.49
C LEU A 143 21.58 1.71 -1.78
N VAL A 144 21.68 2.54 -2.83
CA VAL A 144 22.24 2.15 -4.13
C VAL A 144 23.72 1.83 -4.02
N GLU A 145 24.52 2.67 -3.32
CA GLU A 145 25.95 2.43 -3.11
C GLU A 145 26.20 1.13 -2.34
N THR A 146 25.49 0.95 -1.21
CA THR A 146 25.60 -0.28 -0.41
C THR A 146 25.21 -1.51 -1.23
N GLY A 147 24.16 -1.41 -2.05
CA GLY A 147 23.77 -2.50 -2.92
C GLY A 147 24.81 -2.86 -3.97
N ALA A 148 25.44 -1.85 -4.57
CA ALA A 148 26.50 -2.07 -5.53
C ALA A 148 27.72 -2.78 -4.89
N GLU A 149 28.09 -2.42 -3.65
CA GLU A 149 29.15 -3.09 -2.91
C GLU A 149 28.85 -4.57 -2.64
N PHE A 150 27.60 -4.92 -2.38
CA PHE A 150 27.18 -6.31 -2.16
C PHE A 150 26.76 -7.04 -3.45
N GLY A 151 26.85 -6.39 -4.62
CA GLY A 151 26.45 -6.98 -5.90
C GLY A 151 24.94 -7.24 -6.01
N ILE A 152 24.14 -6.48 -5.26
CA ILE A 152 22.67 -6.58 -5.29
C ILE A 152 22.13 -5.66 -6.38
N ASP A 153 21.22 -6.16 -7.19
CA ASP A 153 20.56 -5.36 -8.22
C ASP A 153 19.81 -4.16 -7.61
N GLU A 154 20.05 -2.97 -8.13
CA GLU A 154 19.47 -1.70 -7.64
C GLU A 154 17.94 -1.75 -7.57
N PHE A 155 17.31 -2.40 -8.54
CA PHE A 155 15.87 -2.55 -8.57
C PHE A 155 15.33 -3.38 -7.39
N ILE A 156 16.04 -4.45 -7.01
CA ILE A 156 15.66 -5.28 -5.85
C ILE A 156 15.77 -4.46 -4.56
N LEU A 157 16.82 -3.65 -4.42
CA LEU A 157 17.00 -2.77 -3.27
C LEU A 157 15.85 -1.78 -3.12
N ILE A 158 15.53 -1.07 -4.20
CA ILE A 158 14.47 -0.06 -4.21
C ILE A 158 13.10 -0.72 -4.05
N GLN A 159 12.91 -1.91 -4.59
CA GLN A 159 11.62 -2.57 -4.55
C GLN A 159 11.30 -3.27 -3.21
N TRP A 160 12.33 -3.65 -2.43
CA TRP A 160 12.12 -4.42 -1.20
C TRP A 160 12.69 -3.77 0.05
N ILE A 161 13.94 -3.29 0.00
CA ILE A 161 14.59 -2.74 1.18
C ILE A 161 14.09 -1.33 1.46
N ALA A 162 13.93 -0.49 0.43
CA ALA A 162 13.36 0.82 0.60
C ALA A 162 11.92 0.77 1.14
N PRO A 163 10.99 -0.05 0.57
CA PRO A 163 9.66 -0.24 1.16
C PRO A 163 9.68 -0.81 2.56
N LEU A 164 10.58 -1.76 2.86
CA LEU A 164 10.68 -2.29 4.22
C LEU A 164 11.04 -1.20 5.23
N ALA A 165 11.90 -0.27 4.85
CA ALA A 165 12.26 0.87 5.69
C ALA A 165 11.12 1.89 5.79
N SER A 166 10.48 2.27 4.65
CA SER A 166 9.42 3.28 4.60
C SER A 166 8.11 2.81 5.24
N GLU A 167 7.74 1.53 5.07
CA GLU A 167 6.50 0.96 5.58
C GLU A 167 6.65 0.35 7.00
N SER A 168 7.87 0.32 7.55
CA SER A 168 8.09 -0.18 8.91
C SER A 168 7.23 0.51 9.98
N PRO A 169 7.01 1.83 9.96
CA PRO A 169 6.15 2.49 10.95
C PRO A 169 4.72 1.97 10.91
N GLU A 170 4.14 1.80 9.72
CA GLU A 170 2.79 1.31 9.51
C GLU A 170 2.65 -0.14 10.00
N ILE A 171 3.61 -0.99 9.64
CA ILE A 171 3.64 -2.39 10.09
C ILE A 171 3.79 -2.48 11.61
N ILE A 172 4.68 -1.69 12.21
CA ILE A 172 4.90 -1.67 13.66
C ILE A 172 3.61 -1.20 14.38
N ILE A 173 2.96 -0.15 13.90
CA ILE A 173 1.71 0.36 14.47
C ILE A 173 0.62 -0.71 14.36
N ALA A 174 0.45 -1.35 13.21
CA ALA A 174 -0.53 -2.41 13.00
C ALA A 174 -0.30 -3.61 13.92
N VAL A 175 0.97 -4.01 14.12
CA VAL A 175 1.35 -5.05 15.06
C VAL A 175 1.05 -4.63 16.51
N LEU A 176 1.36 -3.40 16.88
CA LEU A 176 1.06 -2.88 18.22
C LEU A 176 -0.45 -2.85 18.52
N PHE A 177 -1.29 -2.41 17.57
CA PHE A 177 -2.75 -2.51 17.69
C PHE A 177 -3.19 -3.96 17.89
N THR A 178 -2.65 -4.89 17.10
CA THR A 178 -2.96 -6.32 17.21
C THR A 178 -2.56 -6.90 18.55
N LEU A 179 -1.38 -6.57 19.06
CA LEU A 179 -0.90 -6.98 20.38
C LEU A 179 -1.75 -6.39 21.51
N ARG A 180 -2.38 -5.24 21.31
CA ARG A 180 -3.33 -4.61 22.24
C ARG A 180 -4.77 -5.08 22.05
N SER A 181 -4.98 -6.16 21.31
CA SER A 181 -6.29 -6.78 21.07
C SER A 181 -7.24 -5.96 20.18
N ASN A 182 -6.69 -5.06 19.36
CA ASN A 182 -7.43 -4.33 18.32
C ASN A 182 -6.84 -4.63 16.93
N PRO A 183 -6.96 -5.88 16.43
CA PRO A 183 -6.42 -6.27 15.12
C PRO A 183 -7.18 -5.62 13.95
N GLN A 184 -8.44 -5.21 14.16
CA GLN A 184 -9.24 -4.49 13.17
C GLN A 184 -8.57 -3.16 12.83
N ALA A 185 -8.26 -2.33 13.84
CA ALA A 185 -7.53 -1.08 13.64
C ALA A 185 -6.16 -1.32 12.98
N GLY A 186 -5.46 -2.39 13.37
CA GLY A 186 -4.19 -2.77 12.75
C GLY A 186 -4.32 -3.03 11.26
N LEU A 187 -5.31 -3.83 10.85
CA LEU A 187 -5.52 -4.14 9.44
C LEU A 187 -6.05 -2.93 8.67
N THR A 188 -6.95 -2.13 9.26
CA THR A 188 -7.44 -0.87 8.67
C THR A 188 -6.28 0.10 8.37
N THR A 189 -5.33 0.24 9.29
CA THR A 189 -4.12 1.08 9.07
C THR A 189 -3.36 0.64 7.81
N LEU A 190 -3.13 -0.66 7.64
CA LEU A 190 -2.40 -1.19 6.48
C LEU A 190 -3.19 -1.00 5.17
N VAL A 191 -4.48 -1.29 5.17
CA VAL A 191 -5.33 -1.13 3.97
C VAL A 191 -5.47 0.35 3.60
N SER A 192 -5.58 1.25 4.58
CA SER A 192 -5.58 2.70 4.33
C SER A 192 -4.27 3.18 3.70
N SER A 193 -3.14 2.64 4.15
CA SER A 193 -1.83 2.92 3.55
C SER A 193 -1.77 2.45 2.09
N GLU A 194 -2.30 1.26 1.79
CA GLU A 194 -2.39 0.75 0.40
C GLU A 194 -3.29 1.62 -0.49
N VAL A 195 -4.44 2.07 0.03
CA VAL A 195 -5.31 3.00 -0.70
C VAL A 195 -4.54 4.28 -1.02
N ASN A 196 -3.80 4.86 -0.06
CA ASN A 196 -2.95 6.01 -0.29
C ASN A 196 -1.89 5.75 -1.39
N GLN A 197 -1.20 4.62 -1.31
CA GLN A 197 -0.13 4.27 -2.25
C GLN A 197 -0.66 4.04 -3.66
N LEU A 198 -1.74 3.26 -3.82
CA LEU A 198 -2.31 2.96 -5.14
C LEU A 198 -3.09 4.15 -5.75
N THR A 199 -3.39 5.17 -4.98
CA THR A 199 -4.12 6.35 -5.45
C THR A 199 -3.26 7.60 -5.47
N LEU A 200 -3.01 8.24 -4.31
CA LEU A 200 -2.28 9.50 -4.23
C LEU A 200 -0.85 9.35 -4.75
N LEU A 201 -0.11 8.33 -4.29
CA LEU A 201 1.30 8.21 -4.68
C LEU A 201 1.44 7.88 -6.17
N VAL A 202 0.68 6.91 -6.70
CA VAL A 202 0.71 6.59 -8.14
C VAL A 202 0.27 7.79 -8.98
N GLY A 203 -0.79 8.49 -8.59
CA GLY A 203 -1.24 9.71 -9.28
C GLY A 203 -0.19 10.84 -9.24
N SER A 204 0.50 11.00 -8.11
CA SER A 204 1.51 12.04 -7.93
C SER A 204 2.76 11.82 -8.80
N ILE A 205 3.12 10.57 -9.15
CA ILE A 205 4.23 10.29 -10.07
C ILE A 205 4.05 11.07 -11.38
N THR A 206 2.87 10.99 -11.99
CA THR A 206 2.58 11.69 -13.25
C THR A 206 2.56 13.20 -13.09
N VAL A 207 2.05 13.71 -11.96
CA VAL A 207 2.03 15.16 -11.69
C VAL A 207 3.44 15.70 -11.53
N VAL A 208 4.29 15.01 -10.74
CA VAL A 208 5.68 15.38 -10.54
C VAL A 208 6.46 15.28 -11.85
N PHE A 209 6.23 14.21 -12.63
CA PHE A 209 6.82 14.05 -13.96
C PHE A 209 6.49 15.23 -14.89
N SER A 210 5.22 15.63 -14.95
CA SER A 210 4.76 16.78 -15.75
C SER A 210 5.40 18.09 -15.30
N ILE A 211 5.46 18.35 -14.00
CA ILE A 211 6.09 19.56 -13.43
C ILE A 211 7.58 19.59 -13.77
N SER A 212 8.28 18.47 -13.61
CA SER A 212 9.72 18.36 -13.88
C SER A 212 10.04 18.49 -15.37
N ALA A 213 9.13 18.04 -16.25
CA ALA A 213 9.27 18.18 -17.71
C ALA A 213 8.93 19.60 -18.20
N GLY A 214 8.23 20.41 -17.40
CA GLY A 214 7.76 21.75 -17.77
C GLY A 214 6.54 21.74 -18.70
N GLU A 215 5.91 20.58 -18.91
CA GLU A 215 4.73 20.41 -19.76
C GLU A 215 3.82 19.29 -19.23
N VAL A 216 2.54 19.33 -19.57
CA VAL A 216 1.58 18.31 -19.14
C VAL A 216 1.81 17.02 -19.95
N MET A 217 2.36 16.02 -19.28
CA MET A 217 2.71 14.72 -19.88
C MET A 217 2.16 13.56 -19.08
N SER A 218 1.88 12.46 -19.78
CA SER A 218 1.63 11.16 -19.15
C SER A 218 2.96 10.50 -18.82
N PHE A 219 3.01 9.76 -17.71
CA PHE A 219 4.19 8.96 -17.37
C PHE A 219 4.12 7.61 -18.08
N PRO A 220 4.98 7.35 -19.10
CA PRO A 220 5.01 6.08 -19.80
C PRO A 220 5.61 5.00 -18.91
N LEU A 221 5.09 3.78 -19.02
CA LEU A 221 5.66 2.61 -18.36
C LEU A 221 6.50 1.83 -19.35
N ASP A 222 7.70 1.43 -18.95
CA ASP A 222 8.45 0.41 -19.64
C ASP A 222 7.88 -1.00 -19.39
N ASP A 223 8.41 -2.02 -20.07
CA ASP A 223 7.94 -3.39 -19.94
C ASP A 223 8.07 -3.93 -18.51
N ARG A 224 9.16 -3.59 -17.81
CA ARG A 224 9.40 -4.01 -16.43
C ARG A 224 8.41 -3.36 -15.49
N GLN A 225 8.21 -2.05 -15.60
CA GLN A 225 7.24 -1.31 -14.81
C GLN A 225 5.82 -1.83 -15.06
N SER A 226 5.44 -2.07 -16.31
CA SER A 226 4.13 -2.62 -16.67
C SER A 226 3.88 -3.97 -15.98
N ILE A 227 4.88 -4.85 -15.93
CA ILE A 227 4.80 -6.13 -15.22
C ILE A 227 4.68 -5.93 -13.70
N GLU A 228 5.41 -4.97 -13.11
CA GLU A 228 5.32 -4.67 -11.69
C GLU A 228 3.94 -4.12 -11.29
N PHE A 229 3.37 -3.23 -12.11
CA PHE A 229 2.01 -2.74 -11.91
C PHE A 229 0.98 -3.87 -12.06
N LEU A 230 1.15 -4.75 -13.05
CA LEU A 230 0.29 -5.93 -13.24
C LEU A 230 0.35 -6.88 -12.03
N LEU A 231 1.56 -7.18 -11.56
CA LEU A 231 1.76 -8.05 -10.40
C LEU A 231 1.12 -7.44 -9.15
N THR A 232 1.29 -6.14 -8.93
CA THR A 232 0.69 -5.44 -7.79
C THR A 232 -0.83 -5.46 -7.88
N ALA A 233 -1.42 -5.19 -9.05
CA ALA A 233 -2.86 -5.30 -9.26
C ALA A 233 -3.37 -6.73 -9.02
N ALA A 234 -2.62 -7.75 -9.44
CA ALA A 234 -2.97 -9.15 -9.25
C ALA A 234 -2.91 -9.56 -7.76
N VAL A 235 -1.87 -9.14 -7.04
CA VAL A 235 -1.74 -9.37 -5.58
C VAL A 235 -2.87 -8.69 -4.82
N SER A 236 -3.17 -7.42 -5.12
CA SER A 236 -4.27 -6.68 -4.49
C SER A 236 -5.61 -7.32 -4.79
N ALA A 237 -5.90 -7.67 -6.04
CA ALA A 237 -7.15 -8.35 -6.42
C ALA A 237 -7.31 -9.69 -5.69
N PHE A 238 -6.26 -10.51 -5.64
CA PHE A 238 -6.28 -11.77 -4.90
C PHE A 238 -6.51 -11.56 -3.40
N ALA A 239 -5.80 -10.62 -2.79
CA ALA A 239 -5.92 -10.33 -1.36
C ALA A 239 -7.33 -9.84 -1.01
N ILE A 240 -7.92 -8.94 -1.80
CA ILE A 240 -9.30 -8.47 -1.64
C ILE A 240 -10.29 -9.64 -1.67
N ILE A 241 -10.17 -10.55 -2.65
CA ILE A 241 -11.04 -11.72 -2.77
C ILE A 241 -10.81 -12.70 -1.61
N LEU A 242 -9.56 -12.86 -1.18
CA LEU A 242 -9.20 -13.77 -0.08
C LEU A 242 -9.82 -13.32 1.25
N ILE A 243 -9.84 -12.00 1.54
CA ILE A 243 -10.41 -11.45 2.78
C ILE A 243 -11.92 -11.13 2.69
N ALA A 244 -12.54 -11.29 1.52
CA ALA A 244 -13.96 -10.99 1.30
C ALA A 244 -14.93 -11.60 2.33
N PRO A 245 -14.70 -12.83 2.87
CA PRO A 245 -15.55 -13.41 3.91
C PRO A 245 -15.53 -12.65 5.24
N ARG A 246 -14.62 -11.70 5.42
CA ARG A 246 -14.47 -10.87 6.65
C ARG A 246 -14.21 -11.68 7.93
N VAL A 247 -13.99 -12.98 7.85
CA VAL A 247 -13.63 -13.86 8.98
C VAL A 247 -12.36 -14.61 8.62
N LEU A 248 -11.24 -14.13 9.14
CA LEU A 248 -9.90 -14.52 8.72
C LEU A 248 -9.26 -15.46 9.74
N GLY A 249 -8.92 -16.66 9.30
CA GLY A 249 -8.16 -17.62 10.10
C GLY A 249 -6.67 -17.59 9.74
N ALA A 250 -5.84 -18.32 10.50
CA ALA A 250 -4.40 -18.43 10.26
C ALA A 250 -4.05 -18.85 8.82
N ARG A 251 -4.88 -19.68 8.17
CA ARG A 251 -4.66 -20.10 6.78
C ARG A 251 -4.58 -18.91 5.81
N VAL A 252 -5.38 -17.87 6.04
CA VAL A 252 -5.35 -16.65 5.22
C VAL A 252 -3.99 -15.95 5.34
N GLY A 253 -3.52 -15.74 6.58
CA GLY A 253 -2.20 -15.14 6.82
C GLY A 253 -1.05 -16.00 6.25
N LEU A 254 -1.11 -17.33 6.42
CA LEU A 254 -0.09 -18.23 5.87
C LEU A 254 -0.05 -18.23 4.35
N VAL A 255 -1.21 -18.18 3.69
CA VAL A 255 -1.30 -18.11 2.22
C VAL A 255 -0.70 -16.80 1.71
N LEU A 256 -1.07 -15.64 2.30
CA LEU A 256 -0.51 -14.35 1.91
C LEU A 256 1.01 -14.32 2.11
N LEU A 257 1.48 -14.72 3.29
CA LEU A 257 2.90 -14.71 3.62
C LEU A 257 3.69 -15.69 2.74
N GLY A 258 3.18 -16.90 2.55
CA GLY A 258 3.83 -17.92 1.72
C GLY A 258 3.97 -17.51 0.27
N LEU A 259 2.91 -16.99 -0.34
CA LEU A 259 2.95 -16.48 -1.71
C LEU A 259 3.88 -15.27 -1.84
N PHE A 260 3.87 -14.36 -0.85
CA PHE A 260 4.78 -13.21 -0.82
C PHE A 260 6.23 -13.66 -0.74
N ILE A 261 6.58 -14.55 0.20
CA ILE A 261 7.95 -15.06 0.34
C ILE A 261 8.39 -15.76 -0.95
N VAL A 262 7.53 -16.59 -1.54
CA VAL A 262 7.89 -17.31 -2.77
C VAL A 262 8.19 -16.33 -3.89
N HIS A 263 7.32 -15.35 -4.18
CA HIS A 263 7.56 -14.45 -5.29
C HIS A 263 8.72 -13.44 -5.03
N LEU A 264 9.11 -13.24 -3.78
CA LEU A 264 10.25 -12.40 -3.40
C LEU A 264 11.57 -12.89 -4.01
N PHE A 265 11.73 -14.22 -4.14
CA PHE A 265 12.94 -14.82 -4.70
C PHE A 265 13.02 -14.78 -6.24
N PHE A 266 11.96 -14.32 -6.90
CA PHE A 266 11.90 -14.24 -8.36
C PHE A 266 11.91 -12.79 -8.81
N SER A 267 13.08 -12.33 -9.29
CA SER A 267 13.30 -10.94 -9.72
C SER A 267 13.20 -10.74 -11.24
N ASP A 268 13.24 -11.83 -12.00
CA ASP A 268 13.13 -11.79 -13.46
C ASP A 268 11.73 -11.36 -13.91
N PRO A 269 11.60 -10.40 -14.85
CA PRO A 269 10.30 -9.91 -15.32
C PRO A 269 9.38 -11.02 -15.86
N GLY A 270 9.93 -12.02 -16.58
CA GLY A 270 9.13 -13.13 -17.09
C GLY A 270 8.54 -13.99 -15.97
N GLN A 271 9.31 -14.24 -14.91
CA GLN A 271 8.84 -14.96 -13.74
C GLN A 271 7.76 -14.16 -13.00
N ARG A 272 7.91 -12.84 -12.86
CA ARG A 272 6.91 -11.96 -12.24
C ARG A 272 5.60 -11.90 -13.02
N LEU A 273 5.69 -11.94 -14.33
CA LEU A 273 4.51 -12.07 -15.19
C LEU A 273 3.76 -13.39 -14.90
N ILE A 274 4.48 -14.50 -14.73
CA ILE A 274 3.88 -15.79 -14.35
C ILE A 274 3.20 -15.69 -12.97
N PHE A 275 3.84 -15.05 -11.99
CA PHE A 275 3.22 -14.83 -10.68
C PHE A 275 1.96 -13.97 -10.77
N SER A 276 1.91 -12.96 -11.65
CA SER A 276 0.70 -12.17 -11.90
C SER A 276 -0.46 -13.07 -12.33
N TYR A 277 -0.22 -13.98 -13.25
CA TYR A 277 -1.23 -14.94 -13.70
C TYR A 277 -1.61 -15.94 -12.60
N ILE A 278 -0.67 -16.37 -11.77
CA ILE A 278 -0.96 -17.25 -10.62
C ILE A 278 -1.89 -16.52 -9.64
N TYR A 279 -1.62 -15.28 -9.26
CA TYR A 279 -2.48 -14.51 -8.36
C TYR A 279 -3.88 -14.29 -8.93
N PHE A 280 -4.00 -13.91 -10.22
CA PHE A 280 -5.31 -13.80 -10.87
C PHE A 280 -6.02 -15.15 -10.95
N GLY A 281 -5.31 -16.23 -11.30
CA GLY A 281 -5.87 -17.59 -11.32
C GLY A 281 -6.40 -18.02 -9.96
N LEU A 282 -5.67 -17.74 -8.88
CA LEU A 282 -6.10 -17.98 -7.52
C LEU A 282 -7.32 -17.15 -7.12
N ALA A 283 -7.37 -15.86 -7.52
CA ALA A 283 -8.53 -15.00 -7.28
C ALA A 283 -9.77 -15.56 -7.99
N ILE A 284 -9.65 -15.91 -9.27
CA ILE A 284 -10.74 -16.52 -10.05
C ILE A 284 -11.16 -17.87 -9.43
N PHE A 285 -10.22 -18.71 -9.06
CA PHE A 285 -10.50 -19.98 -8.39
C PHE A 285 -11.33 -19.77 -7.12
N LEU A 286 -10.94 -18.83 -6.26
CA LEU A 286 -11.70 -18.52 -5.04
C LEU A 286 -13.12 -18.03 -5.32
N ILE A 287 -13.33 -17.24 -6.39
CA ILE A 287 -14.64 -16.78 -6.82
C ILE A 287 -15.51 -17.95 -7.33
N VAL A 288 -14.90 -18.87 -8.10
CA VAL A 288 -15.61 -20.03 -8.66
C VAL A 288 -16.05 -20.99 -7.56
N VAL A 289 -15.15 -21.26 -6.60
CA VAL A 289 -15.44 -22.14 -5.46
C VAL A 289 -16.47 -21.55 -4.51
N ASP A 290 -16.41 -20.24 -4.30
CA ASP A 290 -17.33 -19.50 -3.41
C ASP A 290 -17.84 -18.24 -4.08
N ARG A 291 -18.91 -18.38 -4.87
CA ARG A 291 -19.56 -17.26 -5.57
C ARG A 291 -20.12 -16.19 -4.63
N GLY A 292 -20.31 -16.53 -3.36
CA GLY A 292 -20.74 -15.60 -2.33
C GLY A 292 -19.73 -14.49 -2.06
N ARG A 293 -18.45 -14.72 -2.32
CA ARG A 293 -17.37 -13.74 -2.10
C ARG A 293 -17.59 -12.42 -2.83
N ILE A 294 -18.03 -12.46 -4.09
CA ILE A 294 -18.35 -11.23 -4.85
C ILE A 294 -19.46 -10.42 -4.15
N ARG A 295 -20.51 -11.09 -3.64
CA ARG A 295 -21.58 -10.39 -2.92
C ARG A 295 -21.14 -9.80 -1.59
N GLN A 296 -20.12 -10.40 -0.97
CA GLN A 296 -19.54 -9.92 0.29
C GLN A 296 -18.61 -8.71 0.10
N LEU A 297 -18.13 -8.47 -1.13
CA LEU A 297 -17.32 -7.29 -1.47
C LEU A 297 -18.20 -6.04 -1.68
N ILE A 298 -19.49 -6.22 -2.01
CA ILE A 298 -20.40 -5.10 -2.20
C ILE A 298 -20.87 -4.63 -0.81
N PRO A 299 -20.49 -3.41 -0.38
CA PRO A 299 -20.91 -2.91 0.92
C PRO A 299 -22.42 -2.78 0.97
N ARG A 300 -23.04 -3.28 2.01
CA ARG A 300 -24.49 -3.20 2.20
C ARG A 300 -24.97 -1.81 2.61
N ARG A 301 -24.08 -0.94 3.08
CA ARG A 301 -24.22 0.51 3.31
C ARG A 301 -22.80 1.11 3.33
N LEU A 302 -22.59 2.20 2.60
CA LEU A 302 -21.45 3.10 2.80
C LEU A 302 -21.76 4.03 3.96
#